data_e1e8c7d9f6072ad2f859bf8142406872
#
_entry.id   e1e8c7d9f6072ad2f859bf8142406872
#
_cell.length_a   1.000
_cell.length_b   1.000
_cell.length_c   1.000
_cell.angle_alpha   90.00
_cell.angle_beta   90.00
_cell.angle_gamma   90.00
#
_symmetry.space_group_name_H-M   'P 1'
#
loop_
_entity.id
_entity.type
_entity.pdbx_description
1 polymer ?
#
loop_
_entity_poly.entity_id
_entity_poly.type
_entity_poly.pdbx_seq_one_letter_code
_entity_poly.pdbx_strand_id
1 'polypeptide(L)'
;MKIIMLGAPGAGKGTQAKQIAAKYSIPHISTGDIFRANIKNGTELGKKAKTYMDQGALVPDELTCDLVMDGIQQDDCKNGFVLDGFPRTIPQAKALDDALTKIGEKMDYAIDVDVPDENIVNRMGGRRACLNCGATYHIVFNPTKVEGKCDACGADTVLRDDDKPETVQKRLAVYHEQTQPLIEYYDKQGILKSVDGTKPMDEVFSAIVGILGE
;
A
#
# COMPACT_ATOMS: atom_id res chain seq x y z
N MET A 1 1.67 -2.50 17.80
CA MET A 1 0.54 -1.88 17.09
C MET A 1 0.49 -2.41 15.65
N LYS A 2 -0.65 -2.98 15.23
CA LYS A 2 -0.84 -3.62 13.91
C LYS A 2 -1.83 -2.79 13.09
N ILE A 3 -1.39 -2.29 11.94
CA ILE A 3 -2.13 -1.31 11.15
C ILE A 3 -2.32 -1.81 9.72
N ILE A 4 -3.51 -1.63 9.18
CA ILE A 4 -3.84 -1.82 7.75
C ILE A 4 -4.02 -0.45 7.12
N MET A 5 -3.42 -0.23 5.94
CA MET A 5 -3.66 0.95 5.12
C MET A 5 -4.66 0.63 4.01
N LEU A 6 -5.82 1.27 4.05
CA LEU A 6 -6.88 1.21 3.05
C LEU A 6 -6.92 2.47 2.17
N GLY A 7 -7.62 2.41 1.06
CA GLY A 7 -7.80 3.51 0.10
C GLY A 7 -7.44 3.13 -1.33
N ALA A 8 -7.85 3.95 -2.28
CA ALA A 8 -7.66 3.74 -3.71
C ALA A 8 -6.18 3.65 -4.13
N PRO A 9 -5.85 3.02 -5.27
CA PRO A 9 -4.50 3.09 -5.83
C PRO A 9 -4.11 4.55 -6.09
N GLY A 10 -2.94 4.99 -5.60
CA GLY A 10 -2.51 6.40 -5.73
C GLY A 10 -2.99 7.34 -4.61
N ALA A 11 -3.79 6.88 -3.65
CA ALA A 11 -4.24 7.70 -2.51
C ALA A 11 -3.12 8.17 -1.56
N GLY A 12 -1.92 7.61 -1.65
CA GLY A 12 -0.78 7.99 -0.80
C GLY A 12 -0.47 7.00 0.33
N LYS A 13 -1.18 5.87 0.40
CA LYS A 13 -1.01 4.83 1.45
C LYS A 13 0.44 4.48 1.74
N GLY A 14 1.22 4.12 0.71
CA GLY A 14 2.62 3.71 0.89
C GLY A 14 3.52 4.83 1.43
N THR A 15 3.21 6.09 1.14
CA THR A 15 3.93 7.24 1.71
C THR A 15 3.63 7.34 3.20
N GLN A 16 2.36 7.29 3.58
CA GLN A 16 1.92 7.33 4.96
C GLN A 16 2.42 6.10 5.75
N ALA A 17 2.32 4.90 5.16
CA ALA A 17 2.81 3.67 5.78
C ALA A 17 4.30 3.74 6.14
N LYS A 18 5.14 4.30 5.27
CA LYS A 18 6.58 4.50 5.54
C LYS A 18 6.82 5.49 6.68
N GLN A 19 6.04 6.58 6.75
CA GLN A 19 6.14 7.56 7.84
C GLN A 19 5.68 6.97 9.18
N ILE A 20 4.58 6.20 9.17
CA ILE A 20 4.07 5.47 10.34
C ILE A 20 5.12 4.47 10.83
N ALA A 21 5.65 3.64 9.94
CA ALA A 21 6.66 2.63 10.25
C ALA A 21 7.89 3.25 10.91
N ALA A 22 8.37 4.39 10.37
CA ALA A 22 9.50 5.12 10.93
C ALA A 22 9.19 5.74 12.31
N LYS A 23 8.01 6.38 12.47
CA LYS A 23 7.63 7.01 13.75
C LYS A 23 7.46 6.01 14.88
N TYR A 24 6.80 4.89 14.61
CA TYR A 24 6.45 3.89 15.63
C TYR A 24 7.46 2.73 15.71
N SER A 25 8.54 2.76 14.90
CA SER A 25 9.58 1.71 14.85
C SER A 25 9.00 0.31 14.62
N ILE A 26 8.05 0.20 13.68
CA ILE A 26 7.41 -1.05 13.27
C ILE A 26 7.67 -1.33 11.78
N PRO A 27 7.74 -2.60 11.33
CA PRO A 27 7.97 -2.93 9.93
C PRO A 27 6.85 -2.45 9.01
N HIS A 28 7.23 -2.01 7.79
CA HIS A 28 6.32 -1.73 6.70
C HIS A 28 6.33 -2.91 5.72
N ILE A 29 5.21 -3.63 5.63
CA ILE A 29 5.03 -4.76 4.72
C ILE A 29 4.17 -4.31 3.55
N SER A 30 4.80 -4.08 2.40
CA SER A 30 4.11 -3.67 1.17
C SER A 30 4.10 -4.80 0.16
N THR A 31 2.92 -5.40 -0.08
CA THR A 31 2.77 -6.46 -1.10
C THR A 31 3.14 -5.97 -2.48
N GLY A 32 2.81 -4.73 -2.81
CA GLY A 32 3.18 -4.12 -4.07
C GLY A 32 4.70 -3.99 -4.26
N ASP A 33 5.44 -3.62 -3.23
CA ASP A 33 6.90 -3.50 -3.29
C ASP A 33 7.56 -4.88 -3.36
N ILE A 34 7.03 -5.87 -2.63
CA ILE A 34 7.52 -7.25 -2.66
C ILE A 34 7.33 -7.84 -4.06
N PHE A 35 6.14 -7.70 -4.67
CA PHE A 35 5.91 -8.19 -6.04
C PHE A 35 6.82 -7.48 -7.05
N ARG A 36 6.99 -6.16 -6.96
CA ARG A 36 7.90 -5.42 -7.84
C ARG A 36 9.36 -5.86 -7.71
N ALA A 37 9.82 -6.12 -6.48
CA ALA A 37 11.16 -6.67 -6.26
C ALA A 37 11.32 -8.06 -6.90
N ASN A 38 10.32 -8.93 -6.78
CA ASN A 38 10.30 -10.23 -7.41
C ASN A 38 10.29 -10.14 -8.95
N ILE A 39 9.52 -9.20 -9.52
CA ILE A 39 9.50 -8.92 -10.97
C ILE A 39 10.90 -8.49 -11.44
N LYS A 40 11.53 -7.54 -10.73
CA LYS A 40 12.88 -7.06 -11.02
C LYS A 40 13.91 -8.18 -11.00
N ASN A 41 13.79 -9.09 -10.04
CA ASN A 41 14.71 -10.23 -9.86
C ASN A 41 14.37 -11.42 -10.78
N GLY A 42 13.30 -11.37 -11.56
CA GLY A 42 12.89 -12.41 -12.50
C GLY A 42 12.47 -13.74 -11.87
N THR A 43 12.05 -13.71 -10.59
CA THR A 43 11.59 -14.94 -9.89
C THR A 43 10.31 -15.50 -10.49
N GLU A 44 10.00 -16.77 -10.26
CA GLU A 44 8.73 -17.37 -10.71
C GLU A 44 7.51 -16.65 -10.12
N LEU A 45 7.57 -16.20 -8.87
CA LEU A 45 6.55 -15.36 -8.25
C LEU A 45 6.42 -14.02 -9.00
N GLY A 46 7.54 -13.39 -9.32
CA GLY A 46 7.56 -12.13 -10.06
C GLY A 46 6.96 -12.25 -11.45
N LYS A 47 7.29 -13.30 -12.19
CA LYS A 47 6.71 -13.57 -13.52
C LYS A 47 5.19 -13.74 -13.44
N LYS A 48 4.69 -14.51 -12.46
CA LYS A 48 3.25 -14.67 -12.23
C LYS A 48 2.59 -13.35 -11.83
N ALA A 49 3.14 -12.63 -10.86
CA ALA A 49 2.58 -11.36 -10.39
C ALA A 49 2.50 -10.32 -11.51
N LYS A 50 3.51 -10.27 -12.39
CA LYS A 50 3.56 -9.32 -13.52
C LYS A 50 2.36 -9.47 -14.45
N THR A 51 1.90 -10.69 -14.75
CA THR A 51 0.78 -10.91 -15.66
C THR A 51 -0.53 -10.28 -15.14
N TYR A 52 -0.74 -10.23 -13.85
CA TYR A 52 -1.89 -9.57 -13.22
C TYR A 52 -1.68 -8.06 -13.10
N MET A 53 -0.52 -7.63 -12.62
CA MET A 53 -0.24 -6.21 -12.37
C MET A 53 -0.25 -5.38 -13.64
N ASP A 54 0.27 -5.89 -14.76
CA ASP A 54 0.26 -5.21 -16.06
C ASP A 54 -1.17 -4.98 -16.60
N GLN A 55 -2.12 -5.82 -16.18
CA GLN A 55 -3.54 -5.70 -16.52
C GLN A 55 -4.34 -4.86 -15.52
N GLY A 56 -3.72 -4.39 -14.44
CA GLY A 56 -4.36 -3.68 -13.35
C GLY A 56 -5.19 -4.57 -12.42
N ALA A 57 -5.07 -5.91 -12.56
CA ALA A 57 -5.74 -6.90 -11.74
C ALA A 57 -4.98 -7.18 -10.42
N LEU A 58 -5.65 -7.82 -9.46
CA LEU A 58 -5.02 -8.32 -8.24
C LEU A 58 -4.28 -9.63 -8.52
N VAL A 59 -3.13 -9.81 -7.84
CA VAL A 59 -2.48 -11.12 -7.75
C VAL A 59 -3.38 -12.05 -6.95
N PRO A 60 -3.50 -13.35 -7.29
CA PRO A 60 -4.38 -14.29 -6.60
C PRO A 60 -4.22 -14.27 -5.08
N ASP A 61 -5.36 -14.41 -4.38
CA ASP A 61 -5.42 -14.32 -2.92
C ASP A 61 -4.48 -15.30 -2.22
N GLU A 62 -4.43 -16.55 -2.69
CA GLU A 62 -3.56 -17.59 -2.13
C GLU A 62 -2.08 -17.15 -2.10
N LEU A 63 -1.55 -16.71 -3.25
CA LEU A 63 -0.15 -16.24 -3.35
C LEU A 63 0.12 -15.00 -2.48
N THR A 64 -0.87 -14.11 -2.39
CA THR A 64 -0.72 -12.87 -1.62
C THR A 64 -0.81 -13.15 -0.11
N CYS A 65 -1.72 -14.04 0.30
CA CYS A 65 -1.86 -14.45 1.70
C CYS A 65 -0.59 -15.15 2.20
N ASP A 66 -0.07 -16.14 1.47
CA ASP A 66 1.15 -16.87 1.87
C ASP A 66 2.31 -15.91 2.10
N LEU A 67 2.50 -14.98 1.16
CA LEU A 67 3.58 -13.98 1.25
C LEU A 67 3.44 -13.08 2.49
N VAL A 68 2.22 -12.63 2.80
CA VAL A 68 1.98 -11.75 3.97
C VAL A 68 2.08 -12.54 5.26
N MET A 69 1.55 -13.77 5.30
CA MET A 69 1.63 -14.63 6.49
C MET A 69 3.08 -14.93 6.87
N ASP A 70 3.94 -15.21 5.88
CA ASP A 70 5.39 -15.36 6.12
C ASP A 70 6.02 -14.06 6.65
N GLY A 71 5.60 -12.91 6.10
CA GLY A 71 6.11 -11.59 6.50
C GLY A 71 5.77 -11.23 7.94
N ILE A 72 4.52 -11.39 8.36
CA ILE A 72 4.07 -11.00 9.72
C ILE A 72 4.58 -11.93 10.83
N GLN A 73 5.12 -13.11 10.48
CA GLN A 73 5.72 -14.04 11.45
C GLN A 73 7.19 -13.73 11.75
N GLN A 74 7.80 -12.78 11.05
CA GLN A 74 9.19 -12.40 11.29
C GLN A 74 9.36 -11.77 12.69
N ASP A 75 10.55 -11.93 13.27
CA ASP A 75 10.82 -11.47 14.63
C ASP A 75 10.64 -9.97 14.83
N ASP A 76 10.88 -9.17 13.81
CA ASP A 76 10.71 -7.71 13.82
C ASP A 76 9.24 -7.28 13.84
N CYS A 77 8.31 -8.17 13.46
CA CYS A 77 6.87 -7.92 13.47
C CYS A 77 6.20 -8.15 14.85
N LYS A 78 6.93 -8.67 15.84
CA LYS A 78 6.37 -8.99 17.17
C LYS A 78 5.77 -7.78 17.89
N ASN A 79 6.34 -6.60 17.70
CA ASN A 79 5.88 -5.36 18.31
C ASN A 79 4.81 -4.62 17.48
N GLY A 80 4.47 -5.16 16.32
CA GLY A 80 3.51 -4.61 15.38
C GLY A 80 4.07 -4.46 13.98
N PHE A 81 3.23 -4.00 13.06
CA PHE A 81 3.56 -3.82 11.65
C PHE A 81 2.54 -2.90 10.96
N VAL A 82 2.90 -2.39 9.80
CA VAL A 82 1.97 -1.69 8.88
C VAL A 82 1.85 -2.50 7.60
N LEU A 83 0.63 -2.92 7.26
CA LEU A 83 0.30 -3.58 5.99
C LEU A 83 -0.11 -2.53 4.95
N ASP A 84 0.55 -2.52 3.80
CA ASP A 84 0.21 -1.67 2.65
C ASP A 84 -0.06 -2.53 1.42
N GLY A 85 -1.27 -2.39 0.88
CA GLY A 85 -1.73 -3.17 -0.26
C GLY A 85 -2.18 -4.60 0.08
N PHE A 86 -2.43 -4.89 1.35
CA PHE A 86 -3.06 -6.08 1.86
C PHE A 86 -3.82 -5.76 3.16
N PRO A 87 -5.04 -6.33 3.38
CA PRO A 87 -5.80 -7.09 2.40
C PRO A 87 -6.38 -6.20 1.29
N ARG A 88 -6.75 -6.81 0.16
CA ARG A 88 -7.46 -6.15 -0.95
C ARG A 88 -8.80 -6.81 -1.26
N THR A 89 -9.08 -7.94 -0.67
CA THR A 89 -10.35 -8.67 -0.82
C THR A 89 -10.87 -9.13 0.54
N ILE A 90 -12.17 -9.40 0.63
CA ILE A 90 -12.77 -9.94 1.86
C ILE A 90 -12.19 -11.33 2.24
N PRO A 91 -11.92 -12.25 1.30
CA PRO A 91 -11.23 -13.49 1.63
C PRO A 91 -9.85 -13.26 2.26
N GLN A 92 -9.03 -12.31 1.73
CA GLN A 92 -7.74 -11.97 2.31
C GLN A 92 -7.89 -11.41 3.74
N ALA A 93 -8.88 -10.53 3.99
CA ALA A 93 -9.14 -9.98 5.31
C ALA A 93 -9.49 -11.06 6.33
N LYS A 94 -10.37 -11.98 5.95
CA LYS A 94 -10.72 -13.13 6.81
C LYS A 94 -9.52 -14.03 7.10
N ALA A 95 -8.69 -14.32 6.09
CA ALA A 95 -7.48 -15.11 6.27
C ALA A 95 -6.50 -14.45 7.27
N LEU A 96 -6.37 -13.11 7.19
CA LEU A 96 -5.55 -12.34 8.13
C LEU A 96 -6.12 -12.41 9.57
N ASP A 97 -7.42 -12.18 9.72
CA ASP A 97 -8.10 -12.23 11.02
C ASP A 97 -8.00 -13.62 11.66
N ASP A 98 -8.19 -14.68 10.87
CA ASP A 98 -8.04 -16.07 11.32
C ASP A 98 -6.60 -16.39 11.76
N ALA A 99 -5.61 -15.91 11.01
CA ALA A 99 -4.20 -16.12 11.34
C ALA A 99 -3.81 -15.43 12.65
N LEU A 100 -4.23 -14.17 12.84
CA LEU A 100 -3.97 -13.42 14.07
C LEU A 100 -4.73 -14.00 15.27
N THR A 101 -5.98 -14.40 15.09
CA THR A 101 -6.79 -15.02 16.15
C THR A 101 -6.13 -16.30 16.70
N LYS A 102 -5.52 -17.12 15.84
CA LYS A 102 -4.82 -18.36 16.25
C LYS A 102 -3.65 -18.10 17.22
N ILE A 103 -3.06 -16.91 17.17
CA ILE A 103 -1.97 -16.50 18.06
C ILE A 103 -2.45 -15.54 19.17
N GLY A 104 -3.77 -15.38 19.33
CA GLY A 104 -4.38 -14.52 20.36
C GLY A 104 -4.26 -13.03 20.09
N GLU A 105 -4.06 -12.64 18.82
CA GLU A 105 -3.88 -11.26 18.40
C GLU A 105 -5.00 -10.78 17.46
N LYS A 106 -5.02 -9.49 17.17
CA LYS A 106 -5.94 -8.85 16.22
C LYS A 106 -5.30 -7.60 15.60
N MET A 107 -5.91 -7.08 14.55
CA MET A 107 -5.56 -5.76 14.03
C MET A 107 -6.04 -4.66 14.98
N ASP A 108 -5.23 -3.63 15.18
CA ASP A 108 -5.57 -2.49 16.04
C ASP A 108 -6.30 -1.40 15.25
N TYR A 109 -5.85 -1.11 14.04
CA TYR A 109 -6.40 -0.04 13.19
C TYR A 109 -6.45 -0.45 11.71
N ALA A 110 -7.50 0.00 11.04
CA ALA A 110 -7.59 0.08 9.58
C ALA A 110 -7.71 1.57 9.23
N ILE A 111 -6.66 2.14 8.64
CA ILE A 111 -6.60 3.55 8.26
C ILE A 111 -6.97 3.67 6.79
N ASP A 112 -8.12 4.28 6.51
CA ASP A 112 -8.56 4.58 5.16
C ASP A 112 -8.10 5.99 4.76
N VAL A 113 -7.30 6.07 3.70
CA VAL A 113 -6.86 7.32 3.09
C VAL A 113 -7.81 7.62 1.94
N ASP A 114 -8.85 8.40 2.24
CA ASP A 114 -9.93 8.69 1.30
C ASP A 114 -9.51 9.78 0.29
N VAL A 115 -9.63 9.46 -1.00
CA VAL A 115 -9.28 10.35 -2.12
C VAL A 115 -10.22 10.09 -3.30
N PRO A 116 -10.91 11.12 -3.82
CA PRO A 116 -11.78 10.99 -5.00
C PRO A 116 -11.03 10.50 -6.25
N ASP A 117 -11.69 9.71 -7.09
CA ASP A 117 -11.11 9.08 -8.28
C ASP A 117 -10.45 10.07 -9.24
N GLU A 118 -11.05 11.23 -9.46
CA GLU A 118 -10.47 12.28 -10.31
C GLU A 118 -9.09 12.76 -9.81
N ASN A 119 -8.92 12.87 -8.50
CA ASN A 119 -7.65 13.21 -7.88
C ASN A 119 -6.64 12.06 -8.02
N ILE A 120 -7.11 10.81 -7.96
CA ILE A 120 -6.28 9.62 -8.17
C ILE A 120 -5.69 9.59 -9.58
N VAL A 121 -6.52 9.80 -10.62
CA VAL A 121 -6.06 9.81 -12.01
C VAL A 121 -4.95 10.86 -12.21
N ASN A 122 -5.16 12.07 -11.68
CA ASN A 122 -4.18 13.15 -11.75
C ASN A 122 -2.87 12.79 -11.02
N ARG A 123 -2.96 12.19 -9.81
CA ARG A 123 -1.79 11.80 -9.01
C ARG A 123 -0.99 10.69 -9.67
N MET A 124 -1.67 9.68 -10.22
CA MET A 124 -0.98 8.54 -10.84
C MET A 124 -0.16 8.94 -12.06
N GLY A 125 -0.66 9.86 -12.90
CA GLY A 125 0.06 10.38 -14.05
C GLY A 125 1.34 11.15 -13.69
N GLY A 126 1.37 11.78 -12.50
CA GLY A 126 2.52 12.53 -11.99
C GLY A 126 3.49 11.69 -11.17
N ARG A 127 3.14 10.46 -10.79
CA ARG A 127 4.01 9.60 -9.97
C ARG A 127 5.25 9.16 -10.72
N ARG A 128 6.38 9.16 -10.00
CA ARG A 128 7.65 8.63 -10.48
C ARG A 128 8.20 7.65 -9.46
N ALA A 129 8.81 6.57 -9.93
CA ALA A 129 9.40 5.55 -9.08
C ALA A 129 10.84 5.26 -9.50
N CYS A 130 11.71 5.10 -8.53
CA CYS A 130 13.04 4.59 -8.74
C CYS A 130 12.99 3.06 -8.73
N LEU A 131 13.25 2.43 -9.86
CA LEU A 131 13.27 0.96 -9.98
C LEU A 131 14.46 0.33 -9.25
N ASN A 132 15.47 1.13 -8.87
CA ASN A 132 16.64 0.63 -8.15
C ASN A 132 16.39 0.46 -6.66
N CYS A 133 15.89 1.50 -5.97
CA CYS A 133 15.73 1.50 -4.51
C CYS A 133 14.27 1.55 -4.03
N GLY A 134 13.27 1.62 -4.93
CA GLY A 134 11.86 1.67 -4.58
C GLY A 134 11.34 3.03 -4.08
N ALA A 135 12.20 4.07 -4.06
CA ALA A 135 11.77 5.42 -3.69
C ALA A 135 10.70 5.94 -4.66
N THR A 136 9.72 6.67 -4.13
CA THR A 136 8.59 7.19 -4.89
C THR A 136 8.55 8.72 -4.79
N TYR A 137 8.35 9.37 -5.92
CA TYR A 137 8.28 10.81 -6.09
C TYR A 137 7.01 11.20 -6.86
N HIS A 138 6.76 12.50 -6.92
CA HIS A 138 5.69 13.05 -7.74
C HIS A 138 6.17 14.37 -8.36
N ILE A 139 5.92 14.54 -9.66
CA ILE A 139 6.44 15.71 -10.42
C ILE A 139 5.99 17.07 -9.86
N VAL A 140 4.87 17.11 -9.11
CA VAL A 140 4.31 18.34 -8.50
C VAL A 140 4.41 18.29 -6.97
N PHE A 141 3.94 17.21 -6.33
CA PHE A 141 3.75 17.17 -4.87
C PHE A 141 5.01 16.76 -4.08
N ASN A 142 5.94 16.06 -4.73
CA ASN A 142 7.20 15.62 -4.14
C ASN A 142 8.23 15.41 -5.25
N PRO A 143 8.69 16.49 -5.92
CA PRO A 143 9.64 16.38 -7.02
C PRO A 143 11.02 15.95 -6.52
N THR A 144 11.79 15.31 -7.40
CA THR A 144 13.21 15.02 -7.16
C THR A 144 14.02 16.32 -7.20
N LYS A 145 15.11 16.39 -6.43
CA LYS A 145 16.06 17.55 -6.41
C LYS A 145 16.67 17.78 -7.78
N VAL A 146 17.00 16.71 -8.49
CA VAL A 146 17.43 16.73 -9.87
C VAL A 146 16.38 15.99 -10.69
N GLU A 147 15.83 16.66 -11.70
CA GLU A 147 14.75 16.11 -12.51
C GLU A 147 15.13 14.73 -13.08
N GLY A 148 14.23 13.77 -12.91
CA GLY A 148 14.41 12.41 -13.39
C GLY A 148 15.41 11.56 -12.61
N LYS A 149 16.06 12.08 -11.55
CA LYS A 149 17.03 11.34 -10.73
C LYS A 149 16.53 11.11 -9.32
N CYS A 150 16.75 9.91 -8.82
CA CYS A 150 16.39 9.52 -7.46
C CYS A 150 17.27 10.19 -6.42
N ASP A 151 16.71 10.92 -5.47
CA ASP A 151 17.46 11.60 -4.40
C ASP A 151 18.18 10.62 -3.45
N ALA A 152 17.64 9.38 -3.32
CA ALA A 152 18.19 8.39 -2.42
C ALA A 152 19.38 7.60 -3.00
N CYS A 153 19.41 7.34 -4.33
CA CYS A 153 20.45 6.49 -4.92
C CYS A 153 21.00 6.98 -6.26
N GLY A 154 20.54 8.11 -6.78
CA GLY A 154 21.02 8.71 -8.03
C GLY A 154 20.53 8.03 -9.31
N ALA A 155 19.86 6.89 -9.25
CA ALA A 155 19.33 6.18 -10.42
C ALA A 155 18.16 6.95 -11.05
N ASP A 156 17.78 6.59 -12.27
CA ASP A 156 16.66 7.21 -12.97
C ASP A 156 15.32 6.89 -12.29
N THR A 157 14.41 7.86 -12.34
CA THR A 157 13.02 7.69 -11.92
C THR A 157 12.11 7.64 -13.15
N VAL A 158 11.15 6.73 -13.14
CA VAL A 158 10.26 6.47 -14.28
C VAL A 158 8.80 6.46 -13.86
N LEU A 159 7.90 6.69 -14.83
CA LEU A 159 6.49 6.33 -14.66
C LEU A 159 6.39 4.80 -14.62
N ARG A 160 5.66 4.26 -13.65
CA ARG A 160 5.44 2.80 -13.58
C ARG A 160 4.52 2.34 -14.71
N ASP A 161 4.68 1.09 -15.16
CA ASP A 161 3.80 0.53 -16.18
C ASP A 161 2.34 0.43 -15.70
N ASP A 162 2.14 0.18 -14.40
CA ASP A 162 0.82 0.13 -13.77
C ASP A 162 0.21 1.52 -13.47
N ASP A 163 0.89 2.61 -13.84
CA ASP A 163 0.41 4.00 -13.70
C ASP A 163 0.00 4.63 -15.05
N LYS A 164 0.02 3.86 -16.13
CA LYS A 164 -0.53 4.29 -17.41
C LYS A 164 -2.04 4.55 -17.30
N PRO A 165 -2.59 5.58 -17.96
CA PRO A 165 -4.00 5.98 -17.78
C PRO A 165 -5.01 4.85 -17.91
N GLU A 166 -4.81 3.97 -18.90
CA GLU A 166 -5.73 2.82 -19.13
C GLU A 166 -5.65 1.80 -18.00
N THR A 167 -4.45 1.59 -17.44
CA THR A 167 -4.24 0.67 -16.31
C THR A 167 -4.80 1.27 -15.02
N VAL A 168 -4.67 2.58 -14.83
CA VAL A 168 -5.22 3.30 -13.66
C VAL A 168 -6.74 3.14 -13.60
N GLN A 169 -7.44 3.31 -14.72
CA GLN A 169 -8.90 3.12 -14.77
C GLN A 169 -9.31 1.69 -14.38
N LYS A 170 -8.60 0.68 -14.91
CA LYS A 170 -8.85 -0.73 -14.54
C LYS A 170 -8.60 -0.97 -13.06
N ARG A 171 -7.53 -0.41 -12.50
CA ARG A 171 -7.21 -0.51 -11.06
C ARG A 171 -8.26 0.12 -10.18
N LEU A 172 -8.84 1.25 -10.59
CA LEU A 172 -9.95 1.89 -9.88
C LEU A 172 -11.21 1.01 -9.92
N ALA A 173 -11.55 0.46 -11.09
CA ALA A 173 -12.68 -0.47 -11.19
C ALA A 173 -12.51 -1.70 -10.26
N VAL A 174 -11.33 -2.32 -10.28
CA VAL A 174 -10.99 -3.44 -9.39
C VAL A 174 -11.02 -3.02 -7.91
N TYR A 175 -10.55 -1.82 -7.59
CA TYR A 175 -10.62 -1.28 -6.23
C TYR A 175 -12.07 -1.17 -5.75
N HIS A 176 -12.94 -0.54 -6.51
CA HIS A 176 -14.35 -0.36 -6.13
C HIS A 176 -15.08 -1.69 -5.97
N GLU A 177 -14.80 -2.65 -6.86
CA GLU A 177 -15.44 -3.96 -6.82
C GLU A 177 -14.95 -4.84 -5.67
N GLN A 178 -13.63 -4.89 -5.45
CA GLN A 178 -13.02 -5.93 -4.59
C GLN A 178 -12.45 -5.39 -3.28
N THR A 179 -11.95 -4.15 -3.25
CA THR A 179 -11.21 -3.62 -2.11
C THR A 179 -12.04 -2.64 -1.27
N GLN A 180 -12.83 -1.79 -1.90
CA GLN A 180 -13.69 -0.84 -1.20
C GLN A 180 -14.64 -1.50 -0.17
N PRO A 181 -15.19 -2.71 -0.40
CA PRO A 181 -15.99 -3.40 0.61
C PRO A 181 -15.27 -3.66 1.94
N LEU A 182 -13.93 -3.60 1.98
CA LEU A 182 -13.16 -3.71 3.22
C LEU A 182 -13.40 -2.54 4.18
N ILE A 183 -13.79 -1.38 3.67
CA ILE A 183 -14.16 -0.22 4.51
C ILE A 183 -15.29 -0.62 5.45
N GLU A 184 -16.38 -1.15 4.91
CA GLU A 184 -17.51 -1.63 5.73
C GLU A 184 -17.12 -2.83 6.61
N TYR A 185 -16.24 -3.71 6.12
CA TYR A 185 -15.76 -4.87 6.88
C TYR A 185 -15.04 -4.47 8.17
N TYR A 186 -14.11 -3.49 8.10
CA TYR A 186 -13.37 -3.02 9.27
C TYR A 186 -14.14 -1.98 10.10
N ASP A 187 -15.10 -1.28 9.50
CA ASP A 187 -16.03 -0.42 10.25
C ASP A 187 -16.89 -1.27 11.20
N LYS A 188 -17.42 -2.39 10.74
CA LYS A 188 -18.17 -3.35 11.60
C LYS A 188 -17.33 -3.93 12.74
N GLN A 189 -16.00 -3.99 12.58
CA GLN A 189 -15.09 -4.41 13.65
C GLN A 189 -14.72 -3.25 14.60
N GLY A 190 -15.13 -2.01 14.30
CA GLY A 190 -14.86 -0.81 15.11
C GLY A 190 -13.43 -0.29 15.04
N ILE A 191 -12.60 -0.80 14.12
CA ILE A 191 -11.18 -0.42 13.97
C ILE A 191 -10.92 0.51 12.79
N LEU A 192 -11.92 0.82 11.97
CA LEU A 192 -11.80 1.74 10.84
C LEU A 192 -11.63 3.19 11.33
N LYS A 193 -10.67 3.89 10.72
CA LYS A 193 -10.49 5.34 10.84
C LYS A 193 -10.19 5.93 9.48
N SER A 194 -10.94 6.93 9.04
CA SER A 194 -10.75 7.58 7.74
C SER A 194 -10.06 8.93 7.89
N VAL A 195 -9.18 9.25 6.97
CA VAL A 195 -8.50 10.54 6.85
C VAL A 195 -8.66 11.10 5.43
N ASP A 196 -8.80 12.42 5.32
CA ASP A 196 -8.87 13.11 4.05
C ASP A 196 -7.49 13.12 3.36
N GLY A 197 -7.31 12.21 2.42
CA GLY A 197 -6.08 12.05 1.65
C GLY A 197 -5.87 13.12 0.56
N THR A 198 -6.81 14.06 0.38
CA THR A 198 -6.63 15.18 -0.57
C THR A 198 -5.70 16.27 -0.04
N LYS A 199 -5.52 16.32 1.27
CA LYS A 199 -4.67 17.29 1.96
C LYS A 199 -3.18 17.10 1.68
N PRO A 200 -2.34 18.10 2.03
CA PRO A 200 -0.90 17.97 2.02
C PRO A 200 -0.42 16.75 2.83
N MET A 201 0.65 16.11 2.36
CA MET A 201 1.15 14.85 2.91
C MET A 201 1.39 14.91 4.42
N ASP A 202 1.93 16.02 4.93
CA ASP A 202 2.25 16.21 6.35
C ASP A 202 0.99 16.41 7.20
N GLU A 203 -0.06 17.02 6.64
CA GLU A 203 -1.35 17.17 7.31
C GLU A 203 -2.05 15.80 7.43
N VAL A 204 -2.02 15.00 6.36
CA VAL A 204 -2.55 13.61 6.39
C VAL A 204 -1.81 12.81 7.45
N PHE A 205 -0.48 12.90 7.49
CA PHE A 205 0.33 12.20 8.49
C PHE A 205 -0.01 12.64 9.92
N SER A 206 -0.14 13.96 10.15
CA SER A 206 -0.52 14.51 11.45
C SER A 206 -1.89 14.02 11.90
N ALA A 207 -2.87 13.94 10.98
CA ALA A 207 -4.19 13.39 11.27
C ALA A 207 -4.11 11.90 11.66
N ILE A 208 -3.31 11.10 10.96
CA ILE A 208 -3.08 9.69 11.28
C ILE A 208 -2.44 9.55 12.68
N VAL A 209 -1.40 10.35 12.98
CA VAL A 209 -0.75 10.34 14.30
C VAL A 209 -1.73 10.72 15.41
N GLY A 210 -2.62 11.69 15.16
CA GLY A 210 -3.69 12.05 16.12
C GLY A 210 -4.66 10.89 16.41
N ILE A 211 -4.86 9.97 15.46
CA ILE A 211 -5.67 8.76 15.63
C ILE A 211 -4.90 7.67 16.40
N LEU A 212 -3.64 7.45 16.04
CA LEU A 212 -2.82 6.35 16.57
C LEU A 212 -2.27 6.62 17.97
N GLY A 213 -2.17 7.89 18.35
CA GLY A 213 -1.53 8.33 19.59
C GLY A 213 -0.02 8.54 19.44
N GLU A 214 0.58 9.11 20.49
CA GLU A 214 2.04 9.35 20.53
C GLU A 214 2.82 8.08 20.92
#